data_97dc70542a032a67bf11f0f23d674e69
#
_entry.id   97dc70542a032a67bf11f0f23d674e69
#
_cell.length_a   1.000
_cell.length_b   1.000
_cell.length_c   1.000
_cell.angle_alpha   90.00
_cell.angle_beta   90.00
_cell.angle_gamma   90.00
#
_symmetry.space_group_name_H-M   'P 1'
#
loop_
_entity.id
_entity.type
_entity.pdbx_description
1 polymer ?
#
loop_
_entity_poly.entity_id
_entity_poly.type
_entity_poly.pdbx_seq_one_letter_code
_entity_poly.pdbx_strand_id
1 'polypeptide(L)'
;MTKDRITDLEKCEIIWHKTNLLARIPTKRDTDAGFDIYTIEDDVWMQPGETRLFSTGIQYYINPGWWLMGFDRGSTGSQGINLHCGVCDNTYRGEVFICLHND
;
A
#
# COMPACT_ATOMS: atom_id res chain seq x y z
N MET A 1 31.52 2.21 -12.18
CA MET A 1 30.61 2.20 -11.02
C MET A 1 31.02 1.08 -10.07
N THR A 2 31.04 1.35 -8.80
CA THR A 2 31.38 0.34 -7.82
C THR A 2 30.18 -0.52 -7.48
N LYS A 3 30.43 -1.77 -7.15
CA LYS A 3 29.40 -2.71 -6.71
C LYS A 3 28.67 -2.20 -5.46
N ASP A 4 29.38 -1.55 -4.56
CA ASP A 4 28.82 -1.05 -3.30
C ASP A 4 27.75 0.00 -3.54
N ARG A 5 27.96 0.89 -4.52
CA ARG A 5 26.98 1.92 -4.87
C ARG A 5 25.67 1.31 -5.35
N ILE A 6 25.74 0.26 -6.17
CA ILE A 6 24.55 -0.43 -6.65
C ILE A 6 23.82 -1.07 -5.49
N THR A 7 24.58 -1.73 -4.60
CA THR A 7 24.00 -2.42 -3.44
C THR A 7 23.24 -1.46 -2.54
N ASP A 8 23.77 -0.25 -2.30
CA ASP A 8 23.10 0.75 -1.48
C ASP A 8 21.79 1.22 -2.10
N LEU A 9 21.76 1.40 -3.41
CA LEU A 9 20.54 1.80 -4.13
C LEU A 9 19.49 0.70 -4.16
N GLU A 10 19.90 -0.57 -4.07
CA GLU A 10 18.99 -1.69 -4.09
C GLU A 10 18.31 -1.95 -2.76
N LYS A 11 18.83 -1.39 -1.66
CA LYS A 11 18.22 -1.59 -0.35
C LYS A 11 17.03 -0.69 -0.16
N CYS A 12 15.86 -1.29 -0.19
CA CYS A 12 14.62 -0.61 0.15
C CYS A 12 14.26 -0.93 1.59
N GLU A 13 14.21 0.08 2.42
CA GLU A 13 13.82 -0.05 3.82
C GLU A 13 12.56 0.77 4.07
N ILE A 14 11.55 0.11 4.62
CA ILE A 14 10.27 0.73 4.95
C ILE A 14 10.03 0.60 6.44
N ILE A 15 9.64 1.72 7.05
CA ILE A 15 9.17 1.74 8.44
C ILE A 15 7.69 2.04 8.43
N TRP A 16 6.90 1.15 9.01
CA TRP A 16 5.47 1.33 9.14
C TRP A 16 5.14 1.87 10.52
N HIS A 17 4.26 2.86 10.57
CA HIS A 17 3.81 3.48 11.82
C HIS A 17 2.29 3.42 11.92
N LYS A 18 1.77 2.90 13.03
CA LYS A 18 0.34 2.88 13.30
C LYS A 18 -0.13 4.24 13.79
N THR A 19 -1.19 4.76 13.17
CA THR A 19 -1.89 5.97 13.63
C THR A 19 -3.21 5.63 14.31
N ASN A 20 -3.58 4.35 14.32
CA ASN A 20 -4.81 3.85 14.91
C ASN A 20 -4.55 2.50 15.57
N LEU A 21 -5.15 2.25 16.74
CA LEU A 21 -4.96 1.01 17.48
C LEU A 21 -5.46 -0.22 16.72
N LEU A 22 -6.41 -0.05 15.81
CA LEU A 22 -6.96 -1.14 15.00
C LEU A 22 -6.09 -1.48 13.79
N ALA A 23 -5.09 -0.65 13.49
CA ALA A 23 -4.26 -0.85 12.32
C ALA A 23 -3.46 -2.13 12.39
N ARG A 24 -3.26 -2.72 11.23
CA ARG A 24 -2.39 -3.89 11.05
C ARG A 24 -1.18 -3.47 10.23
N ILE A 25 0.00 -3.83 10.72
CA ILE A 25 1.23 -3.59 9.96
C ILE A 25 1.19 -4.44 8.69
N PRO A 26 1.49 -3.85 7.53
CA PRO A 26 1.54 -4.60 6.28
C PRO A 26 2.46 -5.81 6.36
N THR A 27 2.04 -6.88 5.72
CA THR A 27 2.74 -8.17 5.77
C THR A 27 3.22 -8.58 4.39
N LYS A 28 4.33 -9.32 4.38
CA LYS A 28 4.93 -9.83 3.16
C LYS A 28 5.75 -11.07 3.49
N ARG A 29 5.56 -12.13 2.70
CA ARG A 29 6.47 -13.27 2.72
C ARG A 29 7.69 -12.96 1.87
N ASP A 30 8.81 -13.65 2.10
CA ASP A 30 10.05 -13.41 1.35
C ASP A 30 9.87 -13.57 -0.15
N THR A 31 8.97 -14.45 -0.56
CA THR A 31 8.70 -14.74 -1.98
C THR A 31 7.68 -13.82 -2.62
N ASP A 32 7.00 -12.98 -1.84
CA ASP A 32 5.97 -12.07 -2.36
C ASP A 32 6.62 -10.81 -2.96
N ALA A 33 6.06 -10.33 -4.05
CA ALA A 33 6.53 -9.10 -4.69
C ALA A 33 6.14 -7.85 -3.90
N GLY A 34 5.01 -7.89 -3.19
CA GLY A 34 4.50 -6.72 -2.48
C GLY A 34 3.96 -7.04 -1.10
N PHE A 35 3.73 -5.97 -0.34
CA PHE A 35 3.09 -6.06 0.96
C PHE A 35 1.58 -6.10 0.83
N ASP A 36 0.93 -6.89 1.68
CA ASP A 36 -0.52 -6.81 1.86
C ASP A 36 -0.84 -5.64 2.79
N ILE A 37 -1.74 -4.78 2.35
CA ILE A 37 -2.22 -3.63 3.11
C ILE A 37 -3.65 -3.92 3.56
N TYR A 38 -3.96 -3.55 4.80
CA TYR A 38 -5.24 -3.89 5.43
C TYR A 38 -6.01 -2.61 5.79
N THR A 39 -7.33 -2.64 5.56
CA THR A 39 -8.21 -1.59 6.10
C THR A 39 -8.56 -1.88 7.55
N ILE A 40 -8.85 -0.82 8.32
CA ILE A 40 -9.40 -0.94 9.68
C ILE A 40 -10.93 -0.88 9.68
N GLU A 41 -11.54 -0.69 8.52
CA GLU A 41 -12.98 -0.56 8.41
C GLU A 41 -13.64 -1.93 8.28
N ASP A 42 -14.90 -2.01 8.72
CA ASP A 42 -15.71 -3.22 8.59
C ASP A 42 -16.05 -3.50 7.14
N ASP A 43 -16.53 -4.70 6.88
CA ASP A 43 -17.02 -5.09 5.57
C ASP A 43 -18.16 -4.16 5.14
N VAL A 44 -18.14 -3.76 3.87
CA VAL A 44 -19.16 -2.90 3.29
C VAL A 44 -19.61 -3.44 1.94
N TRP A 45 -20.84 -3.11 1.58
CA TRP A 45 -21.31 -3.30 0.22
C TRP A 45 -20.98 -2.08 -0.62
N MET A 46 -20.43 -2.28 -1.81
CA MET A 46 -20.19 -1.23 -2.78
C MET A 46 -21.12 -1.40 -3.96
N GLN A 47 -21.80 -0.30 -4.32
CA GLN A 47 -22.68 -0.29 -5.49
C GLN A 47 -21.84 -0.35 -6.78
N PRO A 48 -22.39 -0.88 -7.88
CA PRO A 48 -21.73 -0.76 -9.18
C PRO A 48 -21.42 0.71 -9.50
N GLY A 49 -20.20 0.98 -9.93
CA GLY A 49 -19.73 2.33 -10.24
C GLY A 49 -19.32 3.16 -9.03
N GLU A 50 -19.44 2.62 -7.83
CA GLU A 50 -19.02 3.34 -6.61
C GLU A 50 -17.52 3.35 -6.46
N THR A 51 -16.96 4.49 -6.03
CA THR A 51 -15.57 4.63 -5.60
C THR A 51 -15.55 5.02 -4.14
N ARG A 52 -14.72 4.34 -3.34
CA ARG A 52 -14.68 4.58 -1.89
C ARG A 52 -13.26 4.54 -1.37
N LEU A 53 -12.95 5.44 -0.43
CA LEU A 53 -11.72 5.44 0.33
C LEU A 53 -11.88 4.64 1.61
N PHE A 54 -10.90 3.79 1.90
CA PHE A 54 -10.84 3.03 3.14
C PHE A 54 -9.61 3.43 3.93
N SER A 55 -9.80 3.64 5.22
CA SER A 55 -8.73 3.97 6.15
C SER A 55 -7.91 2.74 6.50
N THR A 56 -6.61 2.88 6.57
CA THR A 56 -5.70 1.80 6.98
C THR A 56 -5.12 2.01 8.37
N GLY A 57 -5.13 3.24 8.85
CA GLY A 57 -4.54 3.59 10.14
C GLY A 57 -3.02 3.47 10.18
N ILE A 58 -2.35 3.55 9.03
CA ILE A 58 -0.89 3.47 8.98
C ILE A 58 -0.29 4.63 8.20
N GLN A 59 0.95 4.93 8.54
CA GLN A 59 1.85 5.81 7.80
C GLN A 59 3.10 5.02 7.43
N TYR A 60 3.88 5.50 6.49
CA TYR A 60 5.14 4.88 6.15
C TYR A 60 6.26 5.91 6.05
N TYR A 61 7.47 5.43 6.30
CA TYR A 61 8.69 6.09 5.94
C TYR A 61 9.50 5.13 5.08
N ILE A 62 9.94 5.59 3.92
CA ILE A 62 10.77 4.81 3.01
C ILE A 62 12.04 5.58 2.73
N ASN A 63 13.17 4.88 2.64
CA ASN A 63 14.45 5.55 2.45
C ASN A 63 14.52 6.30 1.10
N PRO A 64 15.38 7.33 1.02
CA PRO A 64 15.50 8.15 -0.20
C PRO A 64 15.81 7.32 -1.44
N GLY A 65 15.23 7.72 -2.56
CA GLY A 65 15.39 7.02 -3.84
C GLY A 65 14.30 6.00 -4.12
N TRP A 66 13.41 5.77 -3.16
CA TRP A 66 12.30 4.82 -3.28
C TRP A 66 10.96 5.50 -3.12
N TRP A 67 9.93 4.88 -3.69
CA TRP A 67 8.54 5.31 -3.55
C TRP A 67 7.65 4.07 -3.61
N LEU A 68 6.37 4.20 -3.25
CA LEU A 68 5.41 3.10 -3.22
C LEU A 68 4.37 3.25 -4.32
N MET A 69 3.84 2.12 -4.76
CA MET A 69 2.71 2.07 -5.66
C MET A 69 1.82 0.90 -5.27
N GLY A 70 0.49 1.14 -5.28
CA GLY A 70 -0.48 0.10 -4.99
C GLY A 70 -0.91 -0.64 -6.27
N PHE A 71 -1.23 -1.91 -6.09
CA PHE A 71 -1.75 -2.76 -7.15
C PHE A 71 -2.94 -3.55 -6.64
N ASP A 72 -3.81 -3.96 -7.56
CA ASP A 72 -4.94 -4.83 -7.24
C ASP A 72 -4.46 -6.16 -6.68
N ARG A 73 -5.25 -6.73 -5.77
CA ARG A 73 -5.10 -8.13 -5.45
C ARG A 73 -5.71 -8.95 -6.58
N GLY A 74 -5.07 -10.09 -6.91
CA GLY A 74 -5.58 -10.95 -7.97
C GLY A 74 -7.02 -11.39 -7.75
N SER A 75 -7.37 -11.73 -6.49
CA SER A 75 -8.72 -12.20 -6.16
C SER A 75 -9.79 -11.12 -6.29
N THR A 76 -9.50 -9.89 -5.90
CA THR A 76 -10.49 -8.79 -5.98
C THR A 76 -10.48 -8.13 -7.35
N GLY A 77 -9.31 -7.96 -7.96
CA GLY A 77 -9.19 -7.39 -9.29
C GLY A 77 -9.92 -8.22 -10.34
N SER A 78 -9.83 -9.56 -10.24
CA SER A 78 -10.51 -10.46 -11.16
C SER A 78 -12.04 -10.45 -10.99
N GLN A 79 -12.55 -9.91 -9.91
CA GLN A 79 -13.97 -9.75 -9.65
C GLN A 79 -14.50 -8.35 -9.99
N GLY A 80 -13.66 -7.49 -10.57
CA GLY A 80 -14.08 -6.16 -10.94
C GLY A 80 -13.93 -5.12 -9.83
N ILE A 81 -13.24 -5.46 -8.75
CA ILE A 81 -12.89 -4.50 -7.69
C ILE A 81 -11.48 -4.02 -7.95
N ASN A 82 -11.35 -2.77 -8.36
CA ASN A 82 -10.10 -2.19 -8.80
C ASN A 82 -9.56 -1.19 -7.79
N LEU A 83 -8.23 -1.19 -7.63
CA LEU A 83 -7.54 -0.20 -6.82
C LEU A 83 -7.24 1.02 -7.68
N HIS A 84 -7.72 2.19 -7.26
CA HIS A 84 -7.36 3.47 -7.85
C HIS A 84 -6.21 4.05 -7.01
N CYS A 85 -5.00 3.84 -7.46
CA CYS A 85 -3.81 4.28 -6.75
C CYS A 85 -2.90 5.07 -7.69
N GLY A 86 -2.35 6.14 -7.17
CA GLY A 86 -1.26 6.85 -7.83
C GLY A 86 0.07 6.52 -7.18
N VAL A 87 1.07 7.33 -7.47
CA VAL A 87 2.37 7.26 -6.83
C VAL A 87 2.24 7.70 -5.38
N CYS A 88 2.80 6.89 -4.49
CA CYS A 88 2.91 7.24 -3.07
C CYS A 88 4.32 7.78 -2.86
N ASP A 89 4.42 9.10 -2.77
CA ASP A 89 5.70 9.79 -2.76
C ASP A 89 6.56 9.43 -1.55
N ASN A 90 7.85 9.48 -1.74
CA ASN A 90 8.83 9.28 -0.68
C ASN A 90 8.59 10.20 0.51
N THR A 91 8.15 11.43 0.25
CA THR A 91 7.95 12.46 1.27
C THR A 91 6.55 12.46 1.90
N TYR A 92 5.65 11.59 1.46
CA TYR A 92 4.30 11.55 2.01
C TYR A 92 4.33 11.05 3.46
N ARG A 93 3.71 11.82 4.35
CA ARG A 93 3.69 11.53 5.80
C ARG A 93 2.27 11.42 6.35
N GLY A 94 1.27 11.46 5.48
CA GLY A 94 -0.12 11.26 5.89
C GLY A 94 -0.48 9.79 6.02
N GLU A 95 -1.74 9.56 6.38
CA GLU A 95 -2.28 8.20 6.42
C GLU A 95 -2.37 7.60 5.02
N VAL A 96 -2.10 6.32 4.91
CA VAL A 96 -2.31 5.56 3.68
C VAL A 96 -3.79 5.19 3.57
N PHE A 97 -4.41 5.52 2.45
CA PHE A 97 -5.79 5.13 2.15
C PHE A 97 -5.83 4.11 1.02
N ILE A 98 -6.80 3.21 1.10
CA ILE A 98 -7.11 2.27 0.02
C ILE A 98 -8.32 2.83 -0.73
N CYS A 99 -8.15 3.18 -2.00
CA CYS A 99 -9.24 3.66 -2.84
C CYS A 99 -9.69 2.55 -3.78
N LEU A 100 -10.90 2.05 -3.59
CA LEU A 100 -11.44 0.98 -4.41
C LEU A 100 -12.58 1.48 -5.29
N HIS A 101 -12.68 0.88 -6.47
CA HIS A 101 -13.77 1.12 -7.42
C HIS A 101 -14.42 -0.21 -7.79
N ASN A 102 -15.74 -0.26 -7.76
CA ASN A 102 -16.52 -1.40 -8.17
C ASN A 102 -17.08 -1.16 -9.58
N ASP A 103 -16.55 -1.90 -10.53
CA ASP A 103 -17.01 -1.83 -11.94
C ASP A 103 -18.43 -2.31 -12.13
#